data_566ff259e9edf4c038001875ca1995d3
#
_entry.id   566ff259e9edf4c038001875ca1995d3
#
_cell.length_a   1.000
_cell.length_b   1.000
_cell.length_c   1.000
_cell.angle_alpha   90.00
_cell.angle_beta   90.00
_cell.angle_gamma   90.00
#
_symmetry.space_group_name_H-M   'P 1'
#
loop_
_entity.id
_entity.type
_entity.pdbx_description
1 polymer ?
#
loop_
_entity_poly.entity_id
_entity_poly.type
_entity_poly.pdbx_seq_one_letter_code
_entity_poly.pdbx_strand_id
1 'polypeptide(L)'
;MIFNTHSHINDKTLEEANALVNECLENNVVKVAVVGYDYDSSLRALNLARQNEHVYAICGLQPGGVDDFDGNFNKYLELFDDPKCICIGEIGLDYYYGKDNKELQLKYFEDQLKIACNYKKPIEIHCRDAHEDTYNLLEKYHKQLDGIILHCYSGSVEMMKRYIKLGAYISISGVVTFKNAIAIKEVVKECPLDHLLVETDDPYLTPVPFRGKENHPSYVKYIVKEIALLKEMDEKEIADITYNNAMKVFHLWKR
;
A
#
# COMPACT_ATOMS: atom_id res chain seq x y z
N MET A 1 -6.29 -12.41 -12.82
CA MET A 1 -5.71 -12.57 -11.46
C MET A 1 -5.58 -11.21 -10.82
N ILE A 2 -5.76 -11.11 -9.48
CA ILE A 2 -5.65 -9.83 -8.76
C ILE A 2 -4.59 -9.96 -7.67
N PHE A 3 -3.80 -8.90 -7.46
CA PHE A 3 -2.92 -8.73 -6.32
C PHE A 3 -3.47 -7.58 -5.45
N ASN A 4 -3.92 -7.88 -4.23
CA ASN A 4 -4.27 -6.86 -3.25
C ASN A 4 -2.98 -6.33 -2.61
N THR A 5 -2.60 -5.08 -2.91
CA THR A 5 -1.30 -4.55 -2.52
C THR A 5 -1.23 -3.99 -1.09
N HIS A 6 -2.37 -3.89 -0.37
CA HIS A 6 -2.40 -3.38 1.02
C HIS A 6 -3.59 -3.95 1.80
N SER A 7 -3.30 -4.66 2.90
CA SER A 7 -4.28 -5.32 3.76
C SER A 7 -3.75 -5.47 5.19
N HIS A 8 -4.61 -5.31 6.22
CA HIS A 8 -4.23 -5.44 7.63
C HIS A 8 -4.80 -6.71 8.29
N ILE A 9 -4.92 -7.82 7.56
CA ILE A 9 -5.39 -9.09 8.13
C ILE A 9 -4.47 -9.67 9.24
N ASN A 10 -3.26 -9.14 9.40
CA ASN A 10 -2.34 -9.44 10.52
C ASN A 10 -2.84 -8.97 11.90
N ASP A 11 -3.90 -8.17 11.95
CA ASP A 11 -4.58 -7.80 13.20
C ASP A 11 -5.65 -8.81 13.64
N LYS A 12 -5.93 -9.80 12.80
CA LYS A 12 -6.80 -10.95 13.09
C LYS A 12 -6.02 -12.09 13.74
N THR A 13 -6.73 -13.06 14.30
CA THR A 13 -6.12 -14.34 14.67
C THR A 13 -5.57 -15.04 13.43
N LEU A 14 -4.60 -15.93 13.60
CA LEU A 14 -4.01 -16.69 12.49
C LEU A 14 -5.08 -17.51 11.74
N GLU A 15 -6.06 -18.06 12.44
CA GLU A 15 -7.16 -18.83 11.83
C GLU A 15 -8.05 -17.93 10.95
N GLU A 16 -8.46 -16.77 11.47
CA GLU A 16 -9.24 -15.78 10.71
C GLU A 16 -8.47 -15.23 9.51
N ALA A 17 -7.19 -14.90 9.68
CA ALA A 17 -6.35 -14.43 8.58
C ALA A 17 -6.23 -15.47 7.46
N ASN A 18 -6.02 -16.75 7.80
CA ASN A 18 -5.96 -17.83 6.82
C ASN A 18 -7.33 -18.05 6.13
N ALA A 19 -8.44 -17.90 6.85
CA ALA A 19 -9.77 -17.97 6.24
C ALA A 19 -9.97 -16.85 5.21
N LEU A 20 -9.53 -15.62 5.51
CA LEU A 20 -9.58 -14.49 4.58
C LEU A 20 -8.67 -14.70 3.36
N VAL A 21 -7.51 -15.30 3.53
CA VAL A 21 -6.64 -15.67 2.40
C VAL A 21 -7.29 -16.71 1.50
N ASN A 22 -7.95 -17.72 2.07
CA ASN A 22 -8.69 -18.71 1.28
C ASN A 22 -9.87 -18.05 0.53
N GLU A 23 -10.61 -17.14 1.18
CA GLU A 23 -11.62 -16.34 0.51
C GLU A 23 -11.05 -15.53 -0.67
N CYS A 24 -9.85 -14.97 -0.53
CA CYS A 24 -9.16 -14.29 -1.62
C CYS A 24 -8.95 -15.22 -2.83
N LEU A 25 -8.43 -16.42 -2.61
CA LEU A 25 -8.17 -17.38 -3.68
C LEU A 25 -9.44 -17.80 -4.42
N GLU A 26 -10.54 -18.03 -3.70
CA GLU A 26 -11.86 -18.31 -4.27
C GLU A 26 -12.39 -17.15 -5.13
N ASN A 27 -11.91 -15.93 -4.90
CA ASN A 27 -12.29 -14.72 -5.62
C ASN A 27 -11.22 -14.23 -6.63
N ASN A 28 -10.29 -15.11 -7.05
CA ASN A 28 -9.19 -14.79 -7.98
C ASN A 28 -8.22 -13.69 -7.47
N VAL A 29 -8.21 -13.40 -6.17
CA VAL A 29 -7.18 -12.59 -5.52
C VAL A 29 -6.06 -13.53 -5.11
N VAL A 30 -5.08 -13.67 -5.97
CA VAL A 30 -4.05 -14.73 -5.86
C VAL A 30 -2.83 -14.32 -5.05
N LYS A 31 -2.72 -13.06 -4.69
CA LYS A 31 -1.67 -12.52 -3.83
C LYS A 31 -2.22 -11.39 -2.95
N VAL A 32 -1.71 -11.32 -1.71
CA VAL A 32 -2.04 -10.28 -0.75
C VAL A 32 -0.73 -9.78 -0.10
N ALA A 33 -0.51 -8.48 -0.11
CA ALA A 33 0.51 -7.84 0.71
C ALA A 33 -0.12 -7.43 2.05
N VAL A 34 0.40 -7.98 3.12
CA VAL A 34 -0.07 -7.73 4.49
C VAL A 34 0.88 -6.74 5.15
N VAL A 35 0.31 -5.67 5.68
CA VAL A 35 1.06 -4.46 6.05
C VAL A 35 1.13 -4.31 7.55
N GLY A 36 2.35 -4.16 8.06
CA GLY A 36 2.61 -3.72 9.42
C GLY A 36 2.76 -2.20 9.49
N TYR A 37 2.32 -1.63 10.59
CA TYR A 37 2.33 -0.18 10.85
C TYR A 37 3.23 0.18 12.06
N ASP A 38 3.69 -0.83 12.79
CA ASP A 38 4.71 -0.79 13.84
C ASP A 38 5.55 -2.09 13.82
N TYR A 39 6.47 -2.25 14.77
CA TYR A 39 7.31 -3.44 14.82
C TYR A 39 6.50 -4.73 15.04
N ASP A 40 5.57 -4.71 15.99
CA ASP A 40 4.83 -5.92 16.38
C ASP A 40 3.84 -6.34 15.29
N SER A 41 3.15 -5.41 14.66
CA SER A 41 2.28 -5.67 13.52
C SER A 41 3.09 -6.11 12.29
N SER A 42 4.26 -5.52 12.05
CA SER A 42 5.20 -5.95 10.99
C SER A 42 5.66 -7.41 11.20
N LEU A 43 5.98 -7.77 12.45
CA LEU A 43 6.36 -9.15 12.78
C LEU A 43 5.18 -10.12 12.58
N ARG A 44 3.94 -9.73 12.95
CA ARG A 44 2.74 -10.53 12.69
C ARG A 44 2.51 -10.72 11.18
N ALA A 45 2.63 -9.64 10.39
CA ALA A 45 2.51 -9.70 8.93
C ALA A 45 3.54 -10.67 8.32
N LEU A 46 4.79 -10.58 8.75
CA LEU A 46 5.87 -11.44 8.29
C LEU A 46 5.65 -12.92 8.68
N ASN A 47 5.17 -13.17 9.89
CA ASN A 47 4.88 -14.53 10.35
C ASN A 47 3.72 -15.17 9.57
N LEU A 48 2.69 -14.41 9.20
CA LEU A 48 1.63 -14.87 8.31
C LEU A 48 2.17 -15.16 6.91
N ALA A 49 3.01 -14.28 6.37
CA ALA A 49 3.60 -14.44 5.05
C ALA A 49 4.53 -15.66 4.96
N ARG A 50 5.30 -15.97 6.02
CA ARG A 50 6.15 -17.18 6.08
C ARG A 50 5.35 -18.48 6.02
N GLN A 51 4.11 -18.48 6.50
CA GLN A 51 3.25 -19.67 6.56
C GLN A 51 2.35 -19.81 5.32
N ASN A 52 2.34 -18.81 4.41
CA ASN A 52 1.44 -18.80 3.28
C ASN A 52 2.17 -18.34 2.00
N GLU A 53 2.10 -19.14 0.95
CA GLU A 53 2.78 -18.81 -0.32
C GLU A 53 2.16 -17.62 -1.05
N HIS A 54 0.87 -17.35 -0.85
CA HIS A 54 0.11 -16.28 -1.48
C HIS A 54 0.25 -14.92 -0.75
N VAL A 55 0.85 -14.93 0.44
CA VAL A 55 0.99 -13.75 1.30
C VAL A 55 2.44 -13.26 1.28
N TYR A 56 2.57 -11.94 1.24
CA TYR A 56 3.81 -11.20 1.40
C TYR A 56 3.66 -10.18 2.53
N ALA A 57 4.77 -9.75 3.12
CA ALA A 57 4.76 -8.75 4.18
C ALA A 57 5.32 -7.41 3.68
N ILE A 58 4.75 -6.33 4.17
CA ILE A 58 5.28 -4.98 4.12
C ILE A 58 5.52 -4.57 5.57
N CYS A 59 6.73 -4.10 5.89
CA CYS A 59 7.15 -3.83 7.26
C CYS A 59 7.69 -2.41 7.39
N GLY A 60 7.23 -1.68 8.42
CA GLY A 60 7.66 -0.29 8.64
C GLY A 60 7.04 0.33 9.89
N LEU A 61 7.31 1.62 10.07
CA LEU A 61 6.73 2.46 11.12
C LEU A 61 5.90 3.57 10.46
N GLN A 62 4.58 3.48 10.61
CA GLN A 62 3.66 4.49 10.11
C GLN A 62 3.71 5.80 10.94
N PRO A 63 3.21 6.93 10.40
CA PRO A 63 3.22 8.21 11.12
C PRO A 63 2.42 8.20 12.43
N GLY A 64 1.41 7.34 12.57
CA GLY A 64 0.64 7.22 13.82
C GLY A 64 1.39 6.58 14.99
N GLY A 65 2.50 5.87 14.74
CA GLY A 65 3.30 5.20 15.76
C GLY A 65 4.55 5.97 16.21
N VAL A 66 4.80 7.17 15.68
CA VAL A 66 6.07 7.88 15.88
C VAL A 66 6.29 8.39 17.29
N ASP A 67 5.23 8.71 18.04
CA ASP A 67 5.32 9.24 19.40
C ASP A 67 5.79 8.19 20.41
N ASP A 68 5.44 6.92 20.18
CA ASP A 68 5.79 5.80 21.05
C ASP A 68 7.09 5.10 20.61
N PHE A 69 7.68 5.52 19.49
CA PHE A 69 8.86 4.88 18.93
C PHE A 69 10.15 5.38 19.59
N ASP A 70 11.01 4.46 20.04
CA ASP A 70 12.28 4.73 20.73
C ASP A 70 13.40 5.31 19.84
N GLY A 71 13.14 5.46 18.53
CA GLY A 71 14.11 5.94 17.55
C GLY A 71 15.08 4.87 17.03
N ASN A 72 14.95 3.62 17.45
CA ASN A 72 15.86 2.53 17.10
C ASN A 72 15.26 1.60 16.02
N PHE A 73 15.63 1.82 14.76
CA PHE A 73 15.23 0.96 13.64
C PHE A 73 15.99 -0.37 13.54
N ASN A 74 17.01 -0.64 14.37
CA ASN A 74 17.80 -1.87 14.23
C ASN A 74 16.95 -3.15 14.30
N LYS A 75 15.90 -3.16 15.12
CA LYS A 75 14.97 -4.30 15.20
C LYS A 75 14.22 -4.57 13.91
N TYR A 76 14.00 -3.55 13.06
CA TYR A 76 13.33 -3.73 11.76
C TYR A 76 14.25 -4.32 10.70
N LEU A 77 15.59 -4.17 10.84
CA LEU A 77 16.54 -4.62 9.81
C LEU A 77 16.41 -6.13 9.57
N GLU A 78 16.23 -6.92 10.65
CA GLU A 78 16.01 -8.37 10.54
C GLU A 78 14.71 -8.72 9.77
N LEU A 79 13.67 -7.87 9.89
CA LEU A 79 12.44 -8.05 9.11
C LEU A 79 12.68 -7.74 7.63
N PHE A 80 13.47 -6.71 7.35
CA PHE A 80 13.78 -6.31 5.96
C PHE A 80 14.66 -7.31 5.23
N ASP A 81 15.47 -8.09 5.94
CA ASP A 81 16.30 -9.16 5.35
C ASP A 81 15.48 -10.38 4.92
N ASP A 82 14.27 -10.57 5.45
CA ASP A 82 13.44 -11.72 5.11
C ASP A 82 12.93 -11.64 3.64
N PRO A 83 13.00 -12.74 2.89
CA PRO A 83 12.53 -12.78 1.50
C PRO A 83 11.01 -12.58 1.34
N LYS A 84 10.23 -12.79 2.39
CA LYS A 84 8.78 -12.54 2.42
C LYS A 84 8.45 -11.07 2.69
N CYS A 85 9.36 -10.28 3.25
CA CYS A 85 9.24 -8.84 3.33
C CYS A 85 9.61 -8.24 1.97
N ILE A 86 8.60 -7.81 1.21
CA ILE A 86 8.78 -7.34 -0.17
C ILE A 86 8.88 -5.81 -0.31
N CYS A 87 8.56 -5.07 0.74
CA CYS A 87 8.49 -3.61 0.73
C CYS A 87 8.76 -3.05 2.12
N ILE A 88 9.34 -1.86 2.21
CA ILE A 88 9.45 -1.09 3.45
C ILE A 88 8.26 -0.13 3.52
N GLY A 89 7.40 -0.34 4.49
CA GLY A 89 6.11 0.34 4.68
C GLY A 89 5.32 -0.31 5.84
N GLU A 90 4.26 0.26 6.22
CA GLU A 90 3.73 1.55 5.87
C GLU A 90 4.58 2.65 6.50
N ILE A 91 5.04 3.62 5.71
CA ILE A 91 5.83 4.76 6.18
C ILE A 91 5.24 6.05 5.61
N GLY A 92 5.57 7.22 6.16
CA GLY A 92 5.10 8.46 5.55
C GLY A 92 4.65 9.53 6.52
N LEU A 93 3.62 10.31 6.11
CA LEU A 93 3.16 11.50 6.82
C LEU A 93 1.62 11.52 6.92
N ASP A 94 1.10 11.82 8.11
CA ASP A 94 -0.30 12.08 8.38
C ASP A 94 -0.47 13.41 9.15
N TYR A 95 -0.90 14.44 8.47
CA TYR A 95 -1.15 15.75 9.10
C TYR A 95 -2.62 15.95 9.50
N TYR A 96 -3.46 14.96 9.24
CA TYR A 96 -4.84 14.98 9.72
C TYR A 96 -4.92 14.57 11.19
N TYR A 97 -4.30 13.43 11.55
CA TYR A 97 -4.27 12.92 12.91
C TYR A 97 -3.04 13.40 13.71
N GLY A 98 -1.90 13.59 13.07
CA GLY A 98 -0.62 13.92 13.69
C GLY A 98 -0.16 15.36 13.46
N LYS A 99 -1.01 16.37 13.78
CA LYS A 99 -0.66 17.78 13.56
C LYS A 99 0.48 18.28 14.46
N ASP A 100 0.59 17.74 15.66
CA ASP A 100 1.51 18.23 16.69
C ASP A 100 2.89 17.58 16.64
N ASN A 101 3.06 16.49 15.87
CA ASN A 101 4.31 15.72 15.78
C ASN A 101 4.95 15.70 14.38
N LYS A 102 4.64 16.70 13.54
CA LYS A 102 5.11 16.77 12.15
C LYS A 102 6.63 16.61 11.99
N GLU A 103 7.41 17.27 12.83
CA GLU A 103 8.88 17.21 12.77
C GLU A 103 9.38 15.77 13.03
N LEU A 104 8.74 15.07 13.96
CA LEU A 104 9.06 13.69 14.28
C LEU A 104 8.66 12.74 13.15
N GLN A 105 7.49 12.93 12.56
CA GLN A 105 7.06 12.20 11.38
C GLN A 105 8.04 12.39 10.22
N LEU A 106 8.41 13.63 9.89
CA LEU A 106 9.39 13.95 8.84
C LEU A 106 10.74 13.26 9.09
N LYS A 107 11.23 13.32 10.34
CA LYS A 107 12.49 12.67 10.73
C LYS A 107 12.43 11.16 10.49
N TYR A 108 11.42 10.49 11.01
CA TYR A 108 11.35 9.02 10.90
C TYR A 108 10.96 8.55 9.50
N PHE A 109 10.20 9.34 8.75
CA PHE A 109 10.00 9.07 7.33
C PHE A 109 11.32 9.13 6.57
N GLU A 110 12.11 10.22 6.74
CA GLU A 110 13.41 10.35 6.07
C GLU A 110 14.40 9.26 6.50
N ASP A 111 14.41 8.85 7.77
CA ASP A 111 15.28 7.77 8.24
C ASP A 111 14.92 6.43 7.57
N GLN A 112 13.63 6.13 7.40
CA GLN A 112 13.18 4.92 6.70
C GLN A 112 13.45 4.99 5.18
N LEU A 113 13.37 6.16 4.55
CA LEU A 113 13.80 6.33 3.15
C LEU A 113 15.29 6.01 2.97
N LYS A 114 16.16 6.46 3.88
CA LYS A 114 17.61 6.15 3.86
C LYS A 114 17.85 4.64 4.01
N ILE A 115 17.10 3.98 4.89
CA ILE A 115 17.16 2.51 5.05
C ILE A 115 16.74 1.83 3.74
N ALA A 116 15.61 2.23 3.15
CA ALA A 116 15.11 1.65 1.90
C ALA A 116 16.11 1.77 0.75
N CYS A 117 16.79 2.91 0.62
CA CYS A 117 17.85 3.09 -0.36
C CYS A 117 18.99 2.05 -0.22
N ASN A 118 19.36 1.69 1.03
CA ASN A 118 20.40 0.70 1.29
C ASN A 118 19.93 -0.74 1.04
N TYR A 119 18.68 -1.05 1.37
CA TYR A 119 18.09 -2.38 1.21
C TYR A 119 17.64 -2.68 -0.23
N LYS A 120 17.57 -1.67 -1.09
CA LYS A 120 17.04 -1.78 -2.46
C LYS A 120 15.68 -2.48 -2.49
N LYS A 121 14.81 -2.06 -1.59
CA LYS A 121 13.41 -2.47 -1.55
C LYS A 121 12.51 -1.30 -1.93
N PRO A 122 11.39 -1.55 -2.59
CA PRO A 122 10.38 -0.53 -2.79
C PRO A 122 9.85 -0.02 -1.44
N ILE A 123 9.24 1.15 -1.47
CA ILE A 123 8.59 1.75 -0.32
C ILE A 123 7.08 1.91 -0.55
N GLU A 124 6.30 1.74 0.52
CA GLU A 124 4.88 2.01 0.52
C GLU A 124 4.55 3.15 1.49
N ILE A 125 3.87 4.17 0.98
CA ILE A 125 3.76 5.48 1.60
C ILE A 125 2.32 5.78 1.96
N HIS A 126 2.11 6.04 3.25
CA HIS A 126 0.95 6.75 3.78
C HIS A 126 1.12 8.26 3.58
N CYS A 127 0.13 8.90 2.98
CA CYS A 127 0.14 10.34 2.79
C CYS A 127 -1.26 10.94 2.99
N ARG A 128 -1.46 11.63 4.11
CA ARG A 128 -2.72 12.29 4.41
C ARG A 128 -2.51 13.75 4.80
N ASP A 129 -3.09 14.67 4.01
CA ASP A 129 -2.94 16.13 4.15
C ASP A 129 -1.47 16.62 4.19
N ALA A 130 -0.53 15.83 3.60
CA ALA A 130 0.92 16.03 3.68
C ALA A 130 1.65 15.93 2.32
N HIS A 131 0.91 16.05 1.22
CA HIS A 131 1.43 15.75 -0.13
C HIS A 131 2.67 16.53 -0.53
N GLU A 132 2.78 17.82 -0.15
CA GLU A 132 3.93 18.63 -0.56
C GLU A 132 5.21 18.19 0.17
N ASP A 133 5.14 17.95 1.48
CA ASP A 133 6.30 17.49 2.25
C ASP A 133 6.69 16.06 1.86
N THR A 134 5.71 15.20 1.61
CA THR A 134 5.94 13.85 1.06
C THR A 134 6.65 13.93 -0.29
N TYR A 135 6.18 14.78 -1.20
CA TYR A 135 6.80 14.94 -2.51
C TYR A 135 8.25 15.44 -2.40
N ASN A 136 8.51 16.44 -1.56
CA ASN A 136 9.83 17.03 -1.39
C ASN A 136 10.85 16.00 -0.89
N LEU A 137 10.45 15.13 0.06
CA LEU A 137 11.31 14.03 0.52
C LEU A 137 11.54 12.99 -0.58
N LEU A 138 10.48 12.60 -1.29
CA LEU A 138 10.62 11.64 -2.39
C LEU A 138 11.48 12.19 -3.54
N GLU A 139 11.34 13.46 -3.91
CA GLU A 139 12.16 14.10 -4.92
C GLU A 139 13.66 14.02 -4.58
N LYS A 140 13.99 14.11 -3.30
CA LYS A 140 15.38 13.98 -2.81
C LYS A 140 15.95 12.57 -2.96
N TYR A 141 15.10 11.53 -2.78
CA TYR A 141 15.56 10.14 -2.68
C TYR A 141 15.18 9.24 -3.87
N HIS A 142 14.22 9.63 -4.74
CA HIS A 142 13.60 8.74 -5.75
C HIS A 142 14.60 7.99 -6.64
N LYS A 143 15.74 8.59 -6.98
CA LYS A 143 16.77 7.94 -7.83
C LYS A 143 17.50 6.79 -7.15
N GLN A 144 17.40 6.69 -5.84
CA GLN A 144 18.06 5.66 -5.03
C GLN A 144 17.06 4.59 -4.55
N LEU A 145 15.76 4.89 -4.64
CA LEU A 145 14.68 3.97 -4.25
C LEU A 145 14.40 2.98 -5.37
N ASP A 146 14.07 1.76 -5.01
CA ASP A 146 13.85 0.65 -5.95
C ASP A 146 12.39 0.55 -6.42
N GLY A 147 11.51 1.39 -5.90
CA GLY A 147 10.10 1.56 -6.25
C GLY A 147 9.39 2.42 -5.21
N ILE A 148 8.36 3.12 -5.63
CA ILE A 148 7.58 4.03 -4.78
C ILE A 148 6.10 3.71 -4.98
N ILE A 149 5.36 3.47 -3.89
CA ILE A 149 3.93 3.22 -3.91
C ILE A 149 3.25 4.25 -2.99
N LEU A 150 2.35 5.05 -3.52
CA LEU A 150 1.42 5.86 -2.72
C LEU A 150 0.19 4.99 -2.46
N HIS A 151 0.08 4.42 -1.25
CA HIS A 151 -1.09 3.63 -0.89
C HIS A 151 -2.30 4.53 -0.63
N CYS A 152 -3.49 4.01 -0.80
CA CYS A 152 -4.78 4.68 -0.55
C CYS A 152 -4.81 6.13 -1.03
N TYR A 153 -4.38 6.36 -2.27
CA TYR A 153 -4.11 7.70 -2.78
C TYR A 153 -5.33 8.63 -2.65
N SER A 154 -5.10 9.78 -2.03
CA SER A 154 -6.16 10.77 -1.74
C SER A 154 -5.84 12.19 -2.26
N GLY A 155 -4.75 12.34 -3.02
CA GLY A 155 -4.33 13.62 -3.58
C GLY A 155 -5.05 14.02 -4.86
N SER A 156 -4.65 15.18 -5.41
CA SER A 156 -5.18 15.69 -6.69
C SER A 156 -4.54 15.01 -7.91
N VAL A 157 -5.14 15.22 -9.08
CA VAL A 157 -4.57 14.78 -10.37
C VAL A 157 -3.21 15.42 -10.63
N GLU A 158 -3.03 16.70 -10.29
CA GLU A 158 -1.78 17.43 -10.47
C GLU A 158 -0.68 16.83 -9.62
N MET A 159 -0.98 16.51 -8.36
CA MET A 159 -0.02 15.89 -7.44
C MET A 159 0.31 14.45 -7.89
N MET A 160 -0.68 13.68 -8.32
CA MET A 160 -0.45 12.36 -8.92
C MET A 160 0.55 12.44 -10.09
N LYS A 161 0.37 13.40 -11.02
CA LYS A 161 1.27 13.61 -12.15
C LYS A 161 2.70 13.96 -11.72
N ARG A 162 2.85 14.68 -10.59
CA ARG A 162 4.18 14.95 -9.99
C ARG A 162 4.80 13.66 -9.45
N TYR A 163 4.08 12.85 -8.69
CA TYR A 163 4.58 11.58 -8.16
C TYR A 163 4.95 10.58 -9.26
N ILE A 164 4.16 10.49 -10.32
CA ILE A 164 4.46 9.62 -11.47
C ILE A 164 5.79 10.00 -12.14
N LYS A 165 6.13 11.30 -12.23
CA LYS A 165 7.45 11.74 -12.73
C LYS A 165 8.62 11.25 -11.88
N LEU A 166 8.39 10.92 -10.60
CA LEU A 166 9.38 10.30 -9.73
C LEU A 166 9.39 8.76 -9.87
N GLY A 167 8.52 8.19 -10.73
CA GLY A 167 8.39 6.75 -10.92
C GLY A 167 7.42 6.07 -9.95
N ALA A 168 6.59 6.84 -9.22
CA ALA A 168 5.67 6.28 -8.25
C ALA A 168 4.48 5.56 -8.88
N TYR A 169 4.00 4.53 -8.20
CA TYR A 169 2.72 3.85 -8.44
C TYR A 169 1.65 4.44 -7.53
N ILE A 170 0.43 4.46 -8.04
CA ILE A 170 -0.75 5.02 -7.36
C ILE A 170 -1.70 3.87 -7.04
N SER A 171 -1.87 3.57 -5.76
CA SER A 171 -2.74 2.50 -5.31
C SER A 171 -4.13 3.04 -4.95
N ILE A 172 -5.15 2.37 -5.46
CA ILE A 172 -6.55 2.78 -5.38
C ILE A 172 -7.31 1.84 -4.46
N SER A 173 -7.93 2.40 -3.42
CA SER A 173 -8.72 1.68 -2.43
C SER A 173 -10.22 1.75 -2.68
N GLY A 174 -11.02 1.15 -1.78
CA GLY A 174 -12.47 1.08 -1.84
C GLY A 174 -13.19 2.42 -2.01
N VAL A 175 -12.54 3.52 -1.65
CA VAL A 175 -13.07 4.89 -1.78
C VAL A 175 -13.51 5.21 -3.22
N VAL A 176 -12.84 4.67 -4.23
CA VAL A 176 -13.18 4.90 -5.64
C VAL A 176 -14.62 4.50 -5.97
N THR A 177 -15.17 3.52 -5.25
CA THR A 177 -16.55 3.05 -5.48
C THR A 177 -17.62 3.97 -4.87
N PHE A 178 -17.22 4.95 -4.04
CA PHE A 178 -18.18 5.82 -3.35
C PHE A 178 -18.78 6.85 -4.30
N LYS A 179 -20.10 7.08 -4.16
CA LYS A 179 -20.84 7.97 -5.05
C LYS A 179 -20.23 9.39 -5.09
N ASN A 180 -19.80 9.90 -3.95
CA ASN A 180 -19.32 11.27 -3.81
C ASN A 180 -17.78 11.41 -3.91
N ALA A 181 -17.06 10.35 -4.23
CA ALA A 181 -15.60 10.33 -4.36
C ALA A 181 -15.13 10.87 -5.73
N ILE A 182 -15.54 12.08 -6.10
CA ILE A 182 -15.31 12.64 -7.42
C ILE A 182 -13.80 12.78 -7.71
N ALA A 183 -13.04 13.33 -6.76
CA ALA A 183 -11.61 13.60 -6.96
C ALA A 183 -10.82 12.32 -7.29
N ILE A 184 -11.02 11.22 -6.53
CA ILE A 184 -10.28 9.98 -6.80
C ILE A 184 -10.73 9.32 -8.12
N LYS A 185 -11.97 9.48 -8.54
CA LYS A 185 -12.45 9.01 -9.84
C LYS A 185 -11.76 9.74 -10.99
N GLU A 186 -11.55 11.04 -10.88
CA GLU A 186 -10.75 11.80 -11.86
C GLU A 186 -9.27 11.39 -11.84
N VAL A 187 -8.69 11.15 -10.66
CA VAL A 187 -7.35 10.59 -10.55
C VAL A 187 -7.25 9.27 -11.29
N VAL A 188 -8.19 8.35 -11.09
CA VAL A 188 -8.21 7.06 -11.80
C VAL A 188 -8.28 7.25 -13.30
N LYS A 189 -9.16 8.11 -13.82
CA LYS A 189 -9.27 8.37 -15.26
C LYS A 189 -7.97 8.87 -15.88
N GLU A 190 -7.26 9.76 -15.19
CA GLU A 190 -6.03 10.40 -15.65
C GLU A 190 -4.76 9.58 -15.38
N CYS A 191 -4.79 8.65 -14.42
CA CYS A 191 -3.62 7.84 -14.04
C CYS A 191 -3.22 6.93 -15.21
N PRO A 192 -1.95 6.93 -15.65
CA PRO A 192 -1.44 5.95 -16.61
C PRO A 192 -1.60 4.52 -16.09
N LEU A 193 -2.00 3.62 -16.97
CA LEU A 193 -2.28 2.22 -16.61
C LEU A 193 -1.08 1.50 -16.02
N ASP A 194 0.12 1.80 -16.47
CA ASP A 194 1.38 1.21 -16.03
C ASP A 194 1.88 1.73 -14.67
N HIS A 195 1.14 2.68 -14.06
CA HIS A 195 1.37 3.21 -12.72
C HIS A 195 0.23 2.92 -11.73
N LEU A 196 -0.76 2.13 -12.13
CA LEU A 196 -1.96 1.88 -11.35
C LEU A 196 -1.84 0.59 -10.54
N LEU A 197 -2.19 0.65 -9.24
CA LEU A 197 -2.32 -0.49 -8.34
C LEU A 197 -3.72 -0.51 -7.70
N VAL A 198 -4.06 -1.62 -7.07
CA VAL A 198 -5.34 -1.81 -6.36
C VAL A 198 -5.12 -2.45 -5.00
N GLU A 199 -5.89 -2.00 -4.03
CA GLU A 199 -5.80 -2.47 -2.65
C GLU A 199 -7.14 -2.37 -1.94
N THR A 200 -7.26 -2.95 -0.75
CA THR A 200 -8.47 -2.81 0.07
C THR A 200 -8.32 -1.85 1.24
N ASP A 201 -7.16 -1.79 1.86
CA ASP A 201 -6.95 -1.13 3.16
C ASP A 201 -7.93 -1.68 4.23
N ASP A 202 -8.21 -3.00 4.14
CA ASP A 202 -9.10 -3.66 5.10
C ASP A 202 -8.49 -3.67 6.50
N PRO A 203 -9.32 -3.57 7.54
CA PRO A 203 -10.79 -3.69 7.60
C PRO A 203 -11.57 -2.39 7.27
N TYR A 204 -10.88 -1.34 6.83
CA TYR A 204 -11.45 -0.02 6.54
C TYR A 204 -11.92 0.11 5.08
N LEU A 205 -12.54 1.25 4.74
CA LEU A 205 -12.83 1.72 3.38
C LEU A 205 -13.63 0.74 2.50
N THR A 206 -14.50 -0.04 3.10
CA THR A 206 -15.30 -1.09 2.45
C THR A 206 -15.99 -0.59 1.19
N PRO A 207 -15.74 -1.23 0.01
CA PRO A 207 -16.31 -0.80 -1.25
C PRO A 207 -17.84 -1.04 -1.32
N VAL A 208 -18.50 -0.30 -2.21
CA VAL A 208 -19.88 -0.61 -2.62
C VAL A 208 -19.88 -1.98 -3.32
N PRO A 209 -20.85 -2.89 -3.03
CA PRO A 209 -22.11 -2.63 -2.30
C PRO A 209 -22.05 -2.89 -0.78
N PHE A 210 -20.91 -3.18 -0.22
CA PHE A 210 -20.79 -3.61 1.19
C PHE A 210 -20.49 -2.48 2.16
N ARG A 211 -20.54 -1.24 1.71
CA ARG A 211 -20.27 -0.09 2.56
C ARG A 211 -21.01 -0.12 3.90
N GLY A 212 -20.28 0.18 4.99
CA GLY A 212 -20.80 0.11 6.36
C GLY A 212 -20.65 -1.25 7.05
N LYS A 213 -20.14 -2.25 6.31
CA LYS A 213 -19.66 -3.52 6.87
C LYS A 213 -18.15 -3.50 7.00
N GLU A 214 -17.58 -4.48 7.68
CA GLU A 214 -16.15 -4.72 7.69
C GLU A 214 -15.65 -5.05 6.28
N ASN A 215 -14.50 -4.51 5.90
CA ASN A 215 -13.89 -4.77 4.60
C ASN A 215 -13.11 -6.08 4.63
N HIS A 216 -13.04 -6.76 3.50
CA HIS A 216 -12.31 -8.01 3.32
C HIS A 216 -11.31 -7.85 2.16
N PRO A 217 -10.13 -8.49 2.22
CA PRO A 217 -9.14 -8.38 1.16
C PRO A 217 -9.64 -8.91 -0.20
N SER A 218 -10.59 -9.83 -0.21
CA SER A 218 -11.26 -10.33 -1.43
C SER A 218 -12.10 -9.27 -2.15
N TYR A 219 -12.49 -8.19 -1.44
CA TYR A 219 -13.32 -7.12 -2.01
C TYR A 219 -12.57 -6.19 -2.97
N VAL A 220 -11.26 -6.33 -3.09
CA VAL A 220 -10.46 -5.63 -4.11
C VAL A 220 -11.02 -5.82 -5.53
N LYS A 221 -11.72 -6.92 -5.81
CA LYS A 221 -12.41 -7.15 -7.09
C LYS A 221 -13.46 -6.08 -7.43
N TYR A 222 -14.12 -5.48 -6.44
CA TYR A 222 -15.08 -4.39 -6.67
C TYR A 222 -14.39 -3.07 -7.02
N ILE A 223 -13.17 -2.90 -6.56
CA ILE A 223 -12.30 -1.76 -6.90
C ILE A 223 -11.85 -1.90 -8.35
N VAL A 224 -11.36 -3.09 -8.74
CA VAL A 224 -11.02 -3.42 -10.14
C VAL A 224 -12.19 -3.14 -11.06
N LYS A 225 -13.40 -3.58 -10.67
CA LYS A 225 -14.63 -3.35 -11.46
C LYS A 225 -14.93 -1.86 -11.64
N GLU A 226 -14.85 -1.04 -10.58
CA GLU A 226 -15.10 0.40 -10.70
C GLU A 226 -14.03 1.08 -11.56
N ILE A 227 -12.77 0.68 -11.43
CA ILE A 227 -11.68 1.19 -12.28
C ILE A 227 -11.93 0.84 -13.74
N ALA A 228 -12.36 -0.37 -14.05
CA ALA A 228 -12.69 -0.81 -15.39
C ALA A 228 -13.80 0.06 -16.01
N LEU A 229 -14.85 0.36 -15.23
CA LEU A 229 -15.91 1.29 -15.66
C LEU A 229 -15.37 2.70 -15.92
N LEU A 230 -14.51 3.24 -15.06
CA LEU A 230 -13.95 4.58 -15.21
C LEU A 230 -12.95 4.69 -16.36
N LYS A 231 -12.26 3.61 -16.70
CA LYS A 231 -11.31 3.52 -17.81
C LYS A 231 -11.95 3.06 -19.12
N GLU A 232 -13.23 2.69 -19.11
CA GLU A 232 -13.95 2.12 -20.26
C GLU A 232 -13.23 0.87 -20.82
N MET A 233 -12.77 0.00 -19.92
CA MET A 233 -11.98 -1.20 -20.22
C MET A 233 -12.64 -2.45 -19.63
N ASP A 234 -12.19 -3.62 -20.09
CA ASP A 234 -12.60 -4.89 -19.52
C ASP A 234 -12.03 -5.12 -18.10
N GLU A 235 -12.84 -5.70 -17.18
CA GLU A 235 -12.42 -5.96 -15.80
C GLU A 235 -11.19 -6.88 -15.72
N LYS A 236 -11.12 -7.88 -16.61
CA LYS A 236 -9.98 -8.80 -16.67
C LYS A 236 -8.71 -8.08 -17.11
N GLU A 237 -8.82 -7.15 -18.05
CA GLU A 237 -7.71 -6.37 -18.55
C GLU A 237 -7.13 -5.46 -17.44
N ILE A 238 -7.99 -4.76 -16.68
CA ILE A 238 -7.55 -3.96 -15.52
C ILE A 238 -6.92 -4.86 -14.45
N ALA A 239 -7.52 -6.02 -14.13
CA ALA A 239 -6.97 -6.97 -13.18
C ALA A 239 -5.56 -7.44 -13.60
N ASP A 240 -5.37 -7.79 -14.87
CA ASP A 240 -4.08 -8.27 -15.37
C ASP A 240 -3.02 -7.14 -15.40
N ILE A 241 -3.41 -5.91 -15.76
CA ILE A 241 -2.50 -4.75 -15.74
C ILE A 241 -2.05 -4.45 -14.30
N THR A 242 -2.98 -4.30 -13.36
CA THR A 242 -2.66 -3.96 -11.97
C THR A 242 -1.88 -5.08 -11.27
N TYR A 243 -2.19 -6.35 -11.58
CA TYR A 243 -1.40 -7.49 -11.13
C TYR A 243 0.04 -7.41 -11.63
N ASN A 244 0.24 -7.15 -12.92
CA ASN A 244 1.56 -7.05 -13.52
C ASN A 244 2.36 -5.87 -12.94
N ASN A 245 1.72 -4.74 -12.71
CA ASN A 245 2.34 -3.60 -12.05
C ASN A 245 2.79 -3.94 -10.63
N ALA A 246 1.96 -4.63 -9.84
CA ALA A 246 2.32 -5.10 -8.51
C ALA A 246 3.51 -6.07 -8.55
N MET A 247 3.48 -7.05 -9.44
CA MET A 247 4.60 -7.97 -9.64
C MET A 247 5.90 -7.25 -10.01
N LYS A 248 5.79 -6.17 -10.79
CA LYS A 248 6.93 -5.35 -11.22
C LYS A 248 7.50 -4.53 -10.06
N VAL A 249 6.66 -3.75 -9.37
CA VAL A 249 7.13 -2.85 -8.29
C VAL A 249 7.68 -3.62 -7.10
N PHE A 250 7.11 -4.79 -6.78
CA PHE A 250 7.60 -5.66 -5.71
C PHE A 250 8.70 -6.64 -6.14
N HIS A 251 9.20 -6.56 -7.38
CA HIS A 251 10.26 -7.43 -7.94
C HIS A 251 9.97 -8.93 -7.85
N LEU A 252 8.71 -9.34 -7.98
CA LEU A 252 8.29 -10.74 -7.82
C LEU A 252 8.37 -11.58 -9.10
N TRP A 253 8.71 -11.00 -10.25
CA TRP A 253 8.92 -11.73 -11.51
C TRP A 253 10.15 -12.65 -11.54
N LYS A 254 11.10 -12.40 -10.63
CA LYS A 254 12.41 -13.08 -10.61
C LYS A 254 12.57 -14.05 -9.45
N ARG A 255 11.48 -14.35 -8.73
CA ARG A 255 11.56 -15.27 -7.57
C ARG A 255 10.89 -16.59 -7.84
#